data_7724eac6bff2a46f434a8f9a6c4e3d04
#
_entry.id   7724eac6bff2a46f434a8f9a6c4e3d04
#
_cell.length_a   1.000
_cell.length_b   1.000
_cell.length_c   1.000
_cell.angle_alpha   90.00
_cell.angle_beta   90.00
_cell.angle_gamma   90.00
#
_symmetry.space_group_name_H-M   'P 1'
#
loop_
_entity.id
_entity.type
_entity.pdbx_description
1 polymer ?
#
loop_
_entity_poly.entity_id
_entity_poly.type
_entity_poly.pdbx_seq_one_letter_code
_entity_poly.pdbx_strand_id
1 'polypeptide(L)'
;MPPKVVCIVGPTGCGKTGLGVALAERLGGEVVSCDSMQLYRGMVIGTAAPTEAETRGVPHHMVGVIDPREDYSVARYAADAAECVDAILARGRLPILVGGTGLYLDALLRGHGYAPGTTGGETRRLLERRWDDEGGEVLFAELRSIDPESAAALHPNDKKRVIRALEVYRETGKTMSRHNADTRLVPPRYEPVYLGLAYADREEMKRIIDLRVDRMVAQGLFDEVRALVESGVPRTATAMQAIGYKECLGCLSGECTQDEAVAEIKLRSRQYAKRQLTWLRRNRDIHWFYRKNSRDLPAALQFSTEILTNLGVS
;
A
#
# COMPACT_ATOMS: atom_id res chain seq x y z
N MET A 1 7.19 -14.78 23.18
CA MET A 1 6.07 -14.17 22.41
C MET A 1 6.67 -13.27 21.34
N PRO A 2 6.08 -13.15 20.18
CA PRO A 2 6.53 -12.19 19.17
C PRO A 2 6.55 -10.78 19.74
N PRO A 3 7.47 -9.91 19.30
CA PRO A 3 7.49 -8.51 19.74
C PRO A 3 6.25 -7.76 19.22
N LYS A 4 5.73 -6.85 20.05
CA LYS A 4 4.57 -6.03 19.68
C LYS A 4 4.96 -4.91 18.72
N VAL A 5 4.09 -4.66 17.75
CA VAL A 5 4.17 -3.53 16.82
C VAL A 5 2.82 -2.84 16.71
N VAL A 6 2.82 -1.52 16.57
CA VAL A 6 1.58 -0.74 16.40
C VAL A 6 1.31 -0.56 14.90
N CYS A 7 0.10 -0.84 14.45
CA CYS A 7 -0.31 -0.73 13.04
C CYS A 7 -1.40 0.32 12.90
N ILE A 8 -1.07 1.49 12.35
CA ILE A 8 -2.04 2.56 12.08
C ILE A 8 -2.52 2.43 10.64
N VAL A 9 -3.76 1.99 10.49
CA VAL A 9 -4.38 1.65 9.21
C VAL A 9 -5.60 2.52 8.89
N GLY A 10 -5.94 2.59 7.62
CA GLY A 10 -7.10 3.36 7.17
C GLY A 10 -6.96 3.81 5.72
N PRO A 11 -8.02 4.37 5.12
CA PRO A 11 -7.98 4.85 3.75
C PRO A 11 -7.07 6.07 3.60
N THR A 12 -6.73 6.39 2.34
CA THR A 12 -6.02 7.65 2.05
C THR A 12 -6.82 8.85 2.55
N GLY A 13 -6.13 9.89 3.04
CA GLY A 13 -6.73 11.13 3.53
C GLY A 13 -7.31 11.08 4.95
N CYS A 14 -7.29 9.94 5.67
CA CYS A 14 -7.88 9.85 7.01
C CYS A 14 -7.00 10.36 8.17
N GLY A 15 -5.74 10.78 7.92
CA GLY A 15 -4.88 11.38 8.94
C GLY A 15 -3.94 10.40 9.66
N LYS A 16 -3.65 9.24 9.08
CA LYS A 16 -2.74 8.22 9.66
C LYS A 16 -1.37 8.77 10.03
N THR A 17 -0.75 9.55 9.13
CA THR A 17 0.59 10.13 9.33
C THR A 17 0.64 10.97 10.60
N GLY A 18 -0.30 11.90 10.77
CA GLY A 18 -0.37 12.74 11.97
C GLY A 18 -0.57 11.96 13.26
N LEU A 19 -1.40 10.89 13.24
CA LEU A 19 -1.57 9.99 14.40
C LEU A 19 -0.29 9.18 14.65
N GLY A 20 0.38 8.70 13.61
CA GLY A 20 1.63 7.94 13.71
C GLY A 20 2.74 8.76 14.37
N VAL A 21 2.92 9.99 13.92
CA VAL A 21 3.90 10.92 14.50
C VAL A 21 3.56 11.22 15.96
N ALA A 22 2.30 11.55 16.27
CA ALA A 22 1.89 11.88 17.63
C ALA A 22 2.06 10.69 18.63
N LEU A 23 1.79 9.46 18.17
CA LEU A 23 2.05 8.26 18.98
C LEU A 23 3.54 7.98 19.11
N ALA A 24 4.32 8.17 18.05
CA ALA A 24 5.78 7.99 18.09
C ALA A 24 6.46 8.94 19.09
N GLU A 25 6.07 10.22 19.09
CA GLU A 25 6.55 11.20 20.07
C GLU A 25 6.20 10.79 21.49
N ARG A 26 4.96 10.33 21.70
CA ARG A 26 4.46 10.00 23.06
C ARG A 26 5.08 8.72 23.62
N LEU A 27 5.32 7.71 22.76
CA LEU A 27 5.75 6.38 23.16
C LEU A 27 7.22 6.08 22.82
N GLY A 28 7.99 7.08 22.38
CA GLY A 28 9.38 6.89 21.99
C GLY A 28 9.54 5.95 20.79
N GLY A 29 8.59 5.96 19.88
CA GLY A 29 8.57 5.07 18.71
C GLY A 29 9.22 5.67 17.46
N GLU A 30 9.28 4.85 16.40
CA GLU A 30 9.70 5.24 15.05
C GLU A 30 8.69 4.72 14.02
N VAL A 31 8.50 5.47 12.95
CA VAL A 31 7.51 5.14 11.92
C VAL A 31 8.13 4.32 10.79
N VAL A 32 7.43 3.26 10.37
CA VAL A 32 7.73 2.49 9.15
C VAL A 32 6.54 2.61 8.19
N SER A 33 6.77 3.19 7.01
CA SER A 33 5.71 3.37 6.01
C SER A 33 5.29 2.04 5.38
N CYS A 34 3.98 1.79 5.38
CA CYS A 34 3.34 0.68 4.66
C CYS A 34 2.54 1.21 3.45
N ASP A 35 3.15 2.11 2.68
CA ASP A 35 2.59 2.66 1.44
C ASP A 35 3.49 2.29 0.26
N SER A 36 2.91 1.65 -0.76
CA SER A 36 3.67 1.13 -1.90
C SER A 36 4.23 2.21 -2.83
N MET A 37 3.76 3.45 -2.70
CA MET A 37 4.20 4.56 -3.57
C MET A 37 5.13 5.54 -2.85
N GLN A 38 5.04 5.67 -1.53
CA GLN A 38 5.95 6.50 -0.75
C GLN A 38 7.40 5.98 -0.72
N LEU A 39 7.62 4.76 -1.18
CA LEU A 39 8.95 4.15 -1.27
C LEU A 39 9.88 4.85 -2.27
N TYR A 40 9.32 5.45 -3.33
CA TYR A 40 10.07 5.97 -4.45
C TYR A 40 10.62 7.37 -4.19
N ARG A 41 11.91 7.57 -4.45
CA ARG A 41 12.57 8.88 -4.38
C ARG A 41 11.97 9.85 -5.39
N GLY A 42 11.80 11.11 -4.97
CA GLY A 42 11.26 12.16 -5.83
C GLY A 42 9.74 12.13 -6.02
N MET A 43 9.05 11.14 -5.45
CA MET A 43 7.59 11.03 -5.47
C MET A 43 7.01 11.50 -4.14
N VAL A 44 7.02 12.81 -3.90
CA VAL A 44 6.66 13.40 -2.60
C VAL A 44 5.23 13.92 -2.60
N ILE A 45 4.89 14.75 -3.58
CA ILE A 45 3.58 15.44 -3.64
C ILE A 45 2.47 14.45 -3.93
N GLY A 46 2.58 13.69 -5.02
CA GLY A 46 1.51 12.78 -5.46
C GLY A 46 1.28 11.60 -4.52
N THR A 47 2.29 11.17 -3.78
CA THR A 47 2.16 10.13 -2.75
C THR A 47 1.76 10.70 -1.39
N ALA A 48 1.84 12.03 -1.22
CA ALA A 48 1.82 12.73 0.06
C ALA A 48 2.75 12.06 1.08
N ALA A 49 3.99 11.83 0.68
CA ALA A 49 5.04 11.43 1.60
C ALA A 49 5.19 12.52 2.69
N PRO A 50 5.42 12.12 3.95
CA PRO A 50 5.53 13.08 5.04
C PRO A 50 6.70 14.03 4.81
N THR A 51 6.46 15.32 4.94
CA THR A 51 7.49 16.35 4.92
C THR A 51 8.26 16.39 6.24
N GLU A 52 9.43 17.00 6.26
CA GLU A 52 10.22 17.18 7.48
C GLU A 52 9.42 17.89 8.60
N ALA A 53 8.62 18.90 8.23
CA ALA A 53 7.73 19.58 9.17
C ALA A 53 6.64 18.68 9.74
N GLU A 54 6.11 17.74 8.94
CA GLU A 54 5.10 16.79 9.37
C GLU A 54 5.67 15.64 10.22
N THR A 55 6.93 15.24 9.98
CA THR A 55 7.60 14.21 10.79
C THR A 55 7.95 14.68 12.19
N ARG A 56 8.12 15.98 12.42
CA ARG A 56 8.45 16.60 13.71
C ARG A 56 9.68 15.96 14.38
N GLY A 57 10.67 15.53 13.56
CA GLY A 57 11.87 14.85 14.06
C GLY A 57 11.71 13.36 14.38
N VAL A 58 10.52 12.79 14.24
CA VAL A 58 10.31 11.34 14.37
C VAL A 58 10.96 10.63 13.18
N PRO A 59 11.83 9.64 13.40
CA PRO A 59 12.41 8.86 12.30
C PRO A 59 11.34 8.13 11.50
N HIS A 60 11.43 8.27 10.16
CA HIS A 60 10.56 7.58 9.21
C HIS A 60 11.39 6.66 8.33
N HIS A 61 11.02 5.40 8.30
CA HIS A 61 11.64 4.36 7.50
C HIS A 61 10.74 3.99 6.32
N MET A 62 11.30 3.43 5.26
CA MET A 62 10.58 3.03 4.05
C MET A 62 9.87 4.20 3.34
N VAL A 63 10.49 5.37 3.35
CA VAL A 63 10.04 6.56 2.61
C VAL A 63 11.21 7.05 1.73
N GLY A 64 11.00 7.17 0.41
CA GLY A 64 12.00 7.68 -0.53
C GLY A 64 13.28 6.83 -0.59
N VAL A 65 13.19 5.52 -0.43
CA VAL A 65 14.36 4.62 -0.33
C VAL A 65 14.74 3.98 -1.66
N ILE A 66 13.86 4.00 -2.68
CA ILE A 66 14.00 3.27 -3.94
C ILE A 66 14.05 4.23 -5.12
N ASP A 67 14.86 3.91 -6.13
CA ASP A 67 14.83 4.65 -7.38
C ASP A 67 13.52 4.37 -8.14
N PRO A 68 12.82 5.38 -8.68
CA PRO A 68 11.56 5.18 -9.39
C PRO A 68 11.69 4.38 -10.70
N ARG A 69 12.91 4.10 -11.15
CA ARG A 69 13.19 3.21 -12.29
C ARG A 69 13.19 1.73 -11.87
N GLU A 70 13.35 1.44 -10.58
CA GLU A 70 13.42 0.08 -10.08
C GLU A 70 12.01 -0.53 -9.94
N ASP A 71 11.92 -1.81 -10.28
CA ASP A 71 10.77 -2.63 -9.89
C ASP A 71 10.91 -3.05 -8.42
N TYR A 72 9.80 -2.93 -7.70
CA TYR A 72 9.76 -3.28 -6.30
C TYR A 72 8.60 -4.20 -5.97
N SER A 73 8.91 -5.34 -5.38
CA SER A 73 7.93 -6.36 -5.06
C SER A 73 7.49 -6.32 -3.60
N VAL A 74 6.31 -6.88 -3.32
CA VAL A 74 5.82 -7.07 -1.95
C VAL A 74 6.76 -7.94 -1.11
N ALA A 75 7.45 -8.91 -1.73
CA ALA A 75 8.42 -9.77 -1.04
C ALA A 75 9.66 -8.97 -0.61
N ARG A 76 10.18 -8.11 -1.50
CA ARG A 76 11.29 -7.20 -1.18
C ARG A 76 10.87 -6.22 -0.08
N TYR A 77 9.66 -5.64 -0.16
CA TYR A 77 9.13 -4.79 0.89
C TYR A 77 9.11 -5.49 2.25
N ALA A 78 8.61 -6.72 2.31
CA ALA A 78 8.52 -7.45 3.57
C ALA A 78 9.89 -7.70 4.20
N ALA A 79 10.93 -7.98 3.39
CA ALA A 79 12.30 -8.14 3.85
C ALA A 79 12.88 -6.81 4.36
N ASP A 80 12.87 -5.77 3.53
CA ASP A 80 13.47 -4.47 3.85
C ASP A 80 12.77 -3.80 5.06
N ALA A 81 11.43 -3.88 5.12
CA ALA A 81 10.66 -3.34 6.24
C ALA A 81 10.87 -4.16 7.53
N ALA A 82 11.07 -5.48 7.44
CA ALA A 82 11.39 -6.30 8.60
C ALA A 82 12.75 -5.94 9.19
N GLU A 83 13.76 -5.66 8.38
CA GLU A 83 15.05 -5.17 8.84
C GLU A 83 14.91 -3.84 9.60
N CYS A 84 14.08 -2.91 9.09
CA CYS A 84 13.78 -1.66 9.77
C CYS A 84 13.11 -1.90 11.13
N VAL A 85 12.07 -2.76 11.17
CA VAL A 85 11.34 -3.08 12.42
C VAL A 85 12.26 -3.72 13.45
N ASP A 86 13.07 -4.70 13.04
CA ASP A 86 14.01 -5.37 13.96
C ASP A 86 15.08 -4.42 14.50
N ALA A 87 15.58 -3.51 13.66
CA ALA A 87 16.53 -2.48 14.08
C ALA A 87 15.91 -1.49 15.08
N ILE A 88 14.63 -1.12 14.91
CA ILE A 88 13.90 -0.28 15.87
C ILE A 88 13.75 -1.00 17.21
N LEU A 89 13.32 -2.26 17.18
CA LEU A 89 13.18 -3.10 18.37
C LEU A 89 14.52 -3.30 19.11
N ALA A 90 15.60 -3.52 18.36
CA ALA A 90 16.95 -3.68 18.94
C ALA A 90 17.43 -2.41 19.67
N ARG A 91 16.91 -1.24 19.31
CA ARG A 91 17.17 0.03 20.04
C ARG A 91 16.21 0.25 21.21
N GLY A 92 15.35 -0.71 21.54
CA GLY A 92 14.33 -0.59 22.58
C GLY A 92 13.23 0.41 22.27
N ARG A 93 13.01 0.72 20.97
CA ARG A 93 11.97 1.64 20.53
C ARG A 93 10.75 0.89 19.96
N LEU A 94 9.60 1.55 19.94
CA LEU A 94 8.35 0.99 19.45
C LEU A 94 8.22 1.18 17.93
N PRO A 95 8.14 0.09 17.13
CA PRO A 95 7.83 0.22 15.71
C PRO A 95 6.36 0.59 15.50
N ILE A 96 6.11 1.65 14.73
CA ILE A 96 4.77 2.12 14.37
C ILE A 96 4.62 2.02 12.85
N LEU A 97 3.89 1.01 12.41
CA LEU A 97 3.62 0.75 10.99
C LEU A 97 2.47 1.64 10.54
N VAL A 98 2.70 2.53 9.56
CA VAL A 98 1.70 3.49 9.11
C VAL A 98 1.42 3.32 7.63
N GLY A 99 0.19 2.97 7.26
CA GLY A 99 -0.14 2.87 5.85
C GLY A 99 -1.54 2.38 5.51
N GLY A 100 -1.82 2.35 4.21
CA GLY A 100 -3.10 1.90 3.67
C GLY A 100 -2.97 0.72 2.69
N THR A 101 -1.74 0.22 2.45
CA THR A 101 -1.49 -0.90 1.55
C THR A 101 -1.56 -2.21 2.33
N GLY A 102 -2.78 -2.77 2.45
CA GLY A 102 -3.03 -3.96 3.26
C GLY A 102 -2.14 -5.15 2.88
N LEU A 103 -1.84 -5.34 1.58
CA LEU A 103 -0.95 -6.39 1.12
C LEU A 103 0.47 -6.26 1.71
N TYR A 104 1.01 -5.05 1.81
CA TYR A 104 2.33 -4.79 2.37
C TYR A 104 2.36 -5.07 3.88
N LEU A 105 1.32 -4.61 4.57
CA LEU A 105 1.17 -4.86 6.00
C LEU A 105 1.06 -6.35 6.32
N ASP A 106 0.18 -7.08 5.59
CA ASP A 106 0.03 -8.53 5.76
C ASP A 106 1.35 -9.26 5.46
N ALA A 107 2.10 -8.81 4.44
CA ALA A 107 3.38 -9.36 4.07
C ALA A 107 4.40 -9.29 5.21
N LEU A 108 4.54 -8.11 5.77
CA LEU A 108 5.49 -7.83 6.85
C LEU A 108 5.13 -8.60 8.13
N LEU A 109 3.86 -8.53 8.53
CA LEU A 109 3.43 -9.07 9.82
C LEU A 109 3.41 -10.60 9.87
N ARG A 110 3.02 -11.23 8.77
CA ARG A 110 2.89 -12.69 8.74
C ARG A 110 4.17 -13.41 8.34
N GLY A 111 5.22 -12.68 7.94
CA GLY A 111 6.47 -13.30 7.49
C GLY A 111 6.28 -14.17 6.25
N HIS A 112 5.32 -13.84 5.41
CA HIS A 112 4.93 -14.65 4.26
C HIS A 112 6.09 -14.81 3.27
N GLY A 113 6.51 -16.04 3.06
CA GLY A 113 7.28 -16.41 1.87
C GLY A 113 6.41 -16.20 0.64
N TYR A 114 6.46 -15.02 0.03
CA TYR A 114 5.76 -14.79 -1.23
C TYR A 114 6.31 -15.70 -2.31
N ALA A 115 5.40 -16.27 -3.12
CA ALA A 115 5.83 -17.06 -4.26
C ALA A 115 6.81 -16.23 -5.11
N PRO A 116 7.98 -16.80 -5.44
CA PRO A 116 8.91 -16.12 -6.31
C PRO A 116 8.20 -15.73 -7.62
N GLY A 117 8.60 -14.65 -8.20
CA GLY A 117 8.11 -14.18 -9.49
C GLY A 117 8.85 -12.92 -9.83
N THR A 118 9.45 -12.92 -11.00
CA THR A 118 10.11 -11.76 -11.55
C THR A 118 9.08 -10.88 -12.24
N THR A 119 8.87 -9.66 -11.75
CA THR A 119 8.09 -8.65 -12.49
C THR A 119 8.67 -8.52 -13.91
N GLY A 120 7.83 -8.78 -14.93
CA GLY A 120 8.30 -8.75 -16.34
C GLY A 120 9.13 -9.94 -16.79
N GLY A 121 9.16 -11.05 -16.04
CA GLY A 121 9.83 -12.29 -16.43
C GLY A 121 9.30 -12.88 -17.74
N GLU A 122 10.06 -13.79 -18.34
CA GLU A 122 9.69 -14.42 -19.63
C GLU A 122 8.36 -15.17 -19.55
N THR A 123 8.16 -15.93 -18.46
CA THR A 123 6.90 -16.65 -18.19
C THR A 123 5.70 -15.71 -18.20
N ARG A 124 5.81 -14.56 -17.53
CA ARG A 124 4.73 -13.58 -17.50
C ARG A 124 4.44 -13.01 -18.89
N ARG A 125 5.49 -12.59 -19.62
CA ARG A 125 5.32 -12.06 -20.98
C ARG A 125 4.69 -13.07 -21.93
N LEU A 126 5.02 -14.35 -21.79
CA LEU A 126 4.41 -15.42 -22.56
C LEU A 126 2.91 -15.54 -22.22
N LEU A 127 2.56 -15.55 -20.93
CA LEU A 127 1.16 -15.66 -20.50
C LEU A 127 0.35 -14.42 -20.89
N GLU A 128 0.94 -13.22 -20.86
CA GLU A 128 0.29 -11.99 -21.31
C GLU A 128 -0.01 -12.02 -22.82
N ARG A 129 0.94 -12.46 -23.65
CA ARG A 129 0.72 -12.68 -25.07
C ARG A 129 -0.40 -13.71 -25.33
N ARG A 130 -0.32 -14.87 -24.67
CA ARG A 130 -1.36 -15.89 -24.78
C ARG A 130 -2.74 -15.37 -24.38
N TRP A 131 -2.80 -14.52 -23.34
CA TRP A 131 -4.08 -13.88 -22.96
C TRP A 131 -4.64 -13.01 -24.06
N ASP A 132 -3.79 -12.26 -24.75
CA ASP A 132 -4.18 -11.34 -25.82
C ASP A 132 -4.50 -12.09 -27.13
N ASP A 133 -3.81 -13.20 -27.43
CA ASP A 133 -3.96 -13.99 -28.67
C ASP A 133 -5.06 -15.06 -28.55
N GLU A 134 -5.11 -15.82 -27.45
CA GLU A 134 -6.02 -16.97 -27.23
C GLU A 134 -7.30 -16.58 -26.45
N GLY A 135 -7.27 -15.44 -25.74
CA GLY A 135 -8.35 -14.96 -24.88
C GLY A 135 -8.27 -15.42 -23.43
N GLY A 136 -8.86 -14.60 -22.53
CA GLY A 136 -8.82 -14.84 -21.10
C GLY A 136 -9.53 -16.12 -20.64
N GLU A 137 -10.54 -16.54 -21.35
CA GLU A 137 -11.31 -17.78 -21.06
C GLU A 137 -10.43 -19.03 -21.14
N VAL A 138 -9.51 -19.09 -22.12
CA VAL A 138 -8.60 -20.23 -22.31
C VAL A 138 -7.65 -20.34 -21.11
N LEU A 139 -7.02 -19.22 -20.72
CA LEU A 139 -6.11 -19.21 -19.58
C LEU A 139 -6.84 -19.46 -18.25
N PHE A 140 -8.07 -18.99 -18.13
CA PHE A 140 -8.88 -19.27 -16.94
C PHE A 140 -9.30 -20.74 -16.86
N ALA A 141 -9.59 -21.39 -17.98
CA ALA A 141 -9.85 -22.82 -18.03
C ALA A 141 -8.58 -23.64 -17.67
N GLU A 142 -7.39 -23.22 -18.15
CA GLU A 142 -6.10 -23.78 -17.73
C GLU A 142 -5.91 -23.65 -16.23
N LEU A 143 -6.14 -22.45 -15.65
CA LEU A 143 -6.06 -22.23 -14.20
C LEU A 143 -7.03 -23.13 -13.44
N ARG A 144 -8.27 -23.28 -13.90
CA ARG A 144 -9.29 -24.12 -13.26
C ARG A 144 -8.87 -25.59 -13.22
N SER A 145 -8.16 -26.08 -14.23
CA SER A 145 -7.67 -27.48 -14.26
C SER A 145 -6.49 -27.70 -13.30
N ILE A 146 -5.65 -26.68 -13.11
CA ILE A 146 -4.40 -26.77 -12.30
C ILE A 146 -4.69 -26.44 -10.82
N ASP A 147 -5.46 -25.36 -10.58
CA ASP A 147 -5.75 -24.79 -9.26
C ASP A 147 -7.23 -24.38 -9.16
N PRO A 148 -8.13 -25.38 -8.99
CA PRO A 148 -9.57 -25.11 -8.89
C PRO A 148 -9.94 -24.15 -7.76
N GLU A 149 -9.21 -24.20 -6.64
CA GLU A 149 -9.44 -23.34 -5.47
C GLU A 149 -9.15 -21.87 -5.80
N SER A 150 -8.01 -21.59 -6.43
CA SER A 150 -7.69 -20.24 -6.89
C SER A 150 -8.67 -19.76 -7.97
N ALA A 151 -9.06 -20.62 -8.91
CA ALA A 151 -10.03 -20.26 -9.95
C ALA A 151 -11.40 -19.92 -9.36
N ALA A 152 -11.86 -20.65 -8.33
CA ALA A 152 -13.14 -20.35 -7.66
C ALA A 152 -13.14 -18.99 -6.94
N ALA A 153 -11.97 -18.47 -6.56
CA ALA A 153 -11.81 -17.19 -5.87
C ALA A 153 -11.60 -15.99 -6.82
N LEU A 154 -11.43 -16.24 -8.13
CA LEU A 154 -11.11 -15.22 -9.13
C LEU A 154 -12.24 -15.05 -10.14
N HIS A 155 -12.34 -13.83 -10.69
CA HIS A 155 -13.18 -13.60 -11.86
C HIS A 155 -12.42 -13.97 -13.15
N PRO A 156 -13.05 -14.59 -14.16
CA PRO A 156 -12.39 -14.98 -15.42
C PRO A 156 -11.67 -13.81 -16.12
N ASN A 157 -12.19 -12.59 -16.01
CA ASN A 157 -11.60 -11.39 -16.62
C ASN A 157 -10.51 -10.72 -15.75
N ASP A 158 -10.12 -11.30 -14.61
CA ASP A 158 -9.03 -10.76 -13.79
C ASP A 158 -7.67 -11.21 -14.35
N LYS A 159 -7.30 -10.62 -15.53
CA LYS A 159 -6.07 -10.92 -16.27
C LYS A 159 -4.86 -11.00 -15.34
N LYS A 160 -4.69 -10.01 -14.47
CA LYS A 160 -3.50 -9.91 -13.62
C LYS A 160 -3.38 -11.08 -12.63
N ARG A 161 -4.50 -11.47 -12.01
CA ARG A 161 -4.49 -12.54 -11.00
C ARG A 161 -4.46 -13.92 -11.63
N VAL A 162 -5.16 -14.12 -12.74
CA VAL A 162 -5.11 -15.38 -13.50
C VAL A 162 -3.69 -15.64 -13.99
N ILE A 163 -3.07 -14.66 -14.65
CA ILE A 163 -1.69 -14.76 -15.12
C ILE A 163 -0.74 -15.02 -13.94
N ARG A 164 -0.91 -14.32 -12.81
CA ARG A 164 -0.05 -14.54 -11.64
C ARG A 164 -0.15 -15.95 -11.08
N ALA A 165 -1.33 -16.54 -11.01
CA ALA A 165 -1.52 -17.90 -10.52
C ALA A 165 -0.85 -18.94 -11.44
N LEU A 166 -1.00 -18.77 -12.76
CA LEU A 166 -0.33 -19.61 -13.75
C LEU A 166 1.18 -19.42 -13.77
N GLU A 167 1.68 -18.19 -13.64
CA GLU A 167 3.10 -17.86 -13.53
C GLU A 167 3.74 -18.61 -12.36
N VAL A 168 3.16 -18.48 -11.16
CA VAL A 168 3.66 -19.17 -9.97
C VAL A 168 3.73 -20.67 -10.17
N TYR A 169 2.68 -21.27 -10.73
CA TYR A 169 2.68 -22.71 -11.00
C TYR A 169 3.78 -23.11 -11.99
N ARG A 170 3.96 -22.36 -13.07
CA ARG A 170 4.98 -22.68 -14.09
C ARG A 170 6.40 -22.50 -13.58
N GLU A 171 6.64 -21.54 -12.71
CA GLU A 171 7.98 -21.26 -12.18
C GLU A 171 8.35 -22.17 -10.99
N THR A 172 7.37 -22.61 -10.21
CA THR A 172 7.63 -23.32 -8.94
C THR A 172 7.11 -24.75 -8.88
N GLY A 173 6.23 -25.14 -9.79
CA GLY A 173 5.49 -26.41 -9.72
C GLY A 173 4.42 -26.47 -8.64
N LYS A 174 4.24 -25.39 -7.83
CA LYS A 174 3.22 -25.30 -6.78
C LYS A 174 2.08 -24.39 -7.21
N THR A 175 0.84 -24.80 -6.93
CA THR A 175 -0.33 -23.94 -7.15
C THR A 175 -0.34 -22.74 -6.18
N MET A 176 -1.00 -21.65 -6.57
CA MET A 176 -1.16 -20.48 -5.71
C MET A 176 -1.94 -20.81 -4.43
N SER A 177 -2.97 -21.66 -4.50
CA SER A 177 -3.73 -22.13 -3.34
C SER A 177 -2.84 -22.86 -2.34
N ARG A 178 -2.00 -23.79 -2.83
CA ARG A 178 -1.04 -24.52 -1.98
C ARG A 178 0.00 -23.58 -1.38
N HIS A 179 0.52 -22.67 -2.16
CA HIS A 179 1.46 -21.67 -1.66
C HIS A 179 0.84 -20.81 -0.54
N ASN A 180 -0.40 -20.35 -0.73
CA ASN A 180 -1.15 -19.60 0.29
C ASN A 180 -1.42 -20.44 1.56
N ALA A 181 -1.69 -21.74 1.41
CA ALA A 181 -1.89 -22.66 2.54
C ALA A 181 -0.58 -22.83 3.34
N ASP A 182 0.54 -23.10 2.67
CA ASP A 182 1.85 -23.25 3.31
C ASP A 182 2.24 -21.96 4.07
N THR A 183 1.94 -20.80 3.49
CA THR A 183 2.21 -19.49 4.08
C THR A 183 1.42 -19.27 5.38
N ARG A 184 0.19 -19.77 5.49
CA ARG A 184 -0.63 -19.64 6.71
C ARG A 184 -0.09 -20.45 7.89
N LEU A 185 0.77 -21.43 7.63
CA LEU A 185 1.41 -22.25 8.67
C LEU A 185 2.63 -21.56 9.29
N VAL A 186 3.16 -20.51 8.66
CA VAL A 186 4.28 -19.74 9.21
C VAL A 186 3.79 -18.89 10.39
N PRO A 187 4.39 -19.02 11.58
CA PRO A 187 4.03 -18.18 12.72
C PRO A 187 4.23 -16.69 12.39
N PRO A 188 3.37 -15.81 12.89
CA PRO A 188 3.55 -14.37 12.68
C PRO A 188 4.86 -13.90 13.33
N ARG A 189 5.61 -13.06 12.61
CA ARG A 189 6.89 -12.51 13.06
C ARG A 189 6.72 -11.50 14.19
N TYR A 190 5.63 -10.75 14.17
CA TYR A 190 5.30 -9.69 15.12
C TYR A 190 3.86 -9.87 15.64
N GLU A 191 3.60 -9.36 16.84
CA GLU A 191 2.25 -9.25 17.42
C GLU A 191 1.68 -7.85 17.11
N PRO A 192 0.76 -7.70 16.14
CA PRO A 192 0.26 -6.40 15.75
C PRO A 192 -0.87 -5.92 16.68
N VAL A 193 -0.81 -4.64 17.07
CA VAL A 193 -1.95 -3.91 17.62
C VAL A 193 -2.48 -2.97 16.56
N TYR A 194 -3.69 -3.23 16.06
CA TYR A 194 -4.27 -2.48 14.96
C TYR A 194 -5.12 -1.30 15.44
N LEU A 195 -4.76 -0.10 15.02
CA LEU A 195 -5.50 1.14 15.21
C LEU A 195 -6.04 1.63 13.86
N GLY A 196 -7.34 1.61 13.68
CA GLY A 196 -8.01 2.00 12.46
C GLY A 196 -8.49 3.44 12.49
N LEU A 197 -8.21 4.22 11.45
CA LEU A 197 -8.78 5.54 11.24
C LEU A 197 -9.67 5.56 10.00
N ALA A 198 -10.89 6.05 10.14
CA ALA A 198 -11.79 6.31 9.02
C ALA A 198 -12.69 7.51 9.33
N TYR A 199 -13.34 8.06 8.32
CA TYR A 199 -14.41 9.02 8.54
C TYR A 199 -15.73 8.29 8.77
N ALA A 200 -16.55 8.81 9.71
CA ALA A 200 -17.89 8.32 9.97
C ALA A 200 -18.81 8.58 8.77
N ASP A 201 -18.69 9.77 8.18
CA ASP A 201 -19.43 10.16 6.99
C ASP A 201 -18.62 9.91 5.71
N ARG A 202 -19.27 9.29 4.72
CA ARG A 202 -18.67 8.98 3.41
C ARG A 202 -18.49 10.23 2.54
N GLU A 203 -19.38 11.20 2.66
CA GLU A 203 -19.30 12.44 1.88
C GLU A 203 -18.16 13.31 2.41
N GLU A 204 -17.98 13.36 3.73
CA GLU A 204 -16.83 14.03 4.33
C GLU A 204 -15.51 13.38 3.88
N MET A 205 -15.44 12.06 3.85
CA MET A 205 -14.27 11.35 3.32
C MET A 205 -13.98 11.74 1.86
N LYS A 206 -15.00 11.79 0.99
CA LYS A 206 -14.84 12.20 -0.41
C LYS A 206 -14.33 13.63 -0.51
N ARG A 207 -14.94 14.55 0.25
CA ARG A 207 -14.57 15.97 0.30
C ARG A 207 -13.10 16.14 0.71
N ILE A 208 -12.64 15.44 1.73
CA ILE A 208 -11.26 15.50 2.20
C ILE A 208 -10.28 14.94 1.15
N ILE A 209 -10.65 13.86 0.46
CA ILE A 209 -9.85 13.31 -0.64
C ILE A 209 -9.73 14.31 -1.78
N ASP A 210 -10.83 14.94 -2.19
CA ASP A 210 -10.84 15.91 -3.26
C ASP A 210 -9.99 17.15 -2.91
N LEU A 211 -10.16 17.71 -1.70
CA LEU A 211 -9.31 18.80 -1.20
C LEU A 211 -7.82 18.43 -1.14
N ARG A 212 -7.49 17.19 -0.83
CA ARG A 212 -6.10 16.72 -0.85
C ARG A 212 -5.55 16.74 -2.27
N VAL A 213 -6.31 16.28 -3.26
CA VAL A 213 -5.90 16.34 -4.67
C VAL A 213 -5.69 17.78 -5.13
N ASP A 214 -6.62 18.70 -4.78
CA ASP A 214 -6.47 20.12 -5.10
C ASP A 214 -5.18 20.71 -4.51
N ARG A 215 -4.84 20.34 -3.28
CA ARG A 215 -3.57 20.76 -2.64
C ARG A 215 -2.35 20.19 -3.36
N MET A 216 -2.37 18.92 -3.76
CA MET A 216 -1.28 18.31 -4.54
C MET A 216 -1.05 19.04 -5.85
N VAL A 217 -2.12 19.43 -6.56
CA VAL A 217 -2.03 20.21 -7.79
C VAL A 217 -1.44 21.59 -7.49
N ALA A 218 -1.92 22.27 -6.48
CA ALA A 218 -1.41 23.58 -6.07
C ALA A 218 0.06 23.55 -5.60
N GLN A 219 0.52 22.42 -5.08
CA GLN A 219 1.91 22.18 -4.68
C GLN A 219 2.84 21.83 -5.84
N GLY A 220 2.33 21.63 -7.06
CA GLY A 220 3.12 21.34 -8.25
C GLY A 220 3.18 19.87 -8.63
N LEU A 221 2.11 19.09 -8.43
CA LEU A 221 2.07 17.67 -8.81
C LEU A 221 2.48 17.44 -10.28
N PHE A 222 2.01 18.28 -11.20
CA PHE A 222 2.36 18.15 -12.62
C PHE A 222 3.85 18.42 -12.89
N ASP A 223 4.45 19.33 -12.13
CA ASP A 223 5.88 19.63 -12.24
C ASP A 223 6.73 18.50 -11.65
N GLU A 224 6.30 17.88 -10.54
CA GLU A 224 6.94 16.68 -9.99
C GLU A 224 6.94 15.55 -11.03
N VAL A 225 5.82 15.29 -11.70
CA VAL A 225 5.73 14.25 -12.74
C VAL A 225 6.61 14.58 -13.94
N ARG A 226 6.61 15.84 -14.37
CA ARG A 226 7.48 16.29 -15.48
C ARG A 226 8.95 16.08 -15.15
N ALA A 227 9.39 16.48 -13.95
CA ALA A 227 10.77 16.31 -13.51
C ALA A 227 11.20 14.83 -13.46
N LEU A 228 10.31 13.93 -13.02
CA LEU A 228 10.58 12.48 -13.05
C LEU A 228 10.79 11.96 -14.48
N VAL A 229 9.96 12.38 -15.44
CA VAL A 229 10.10 11.99 -16.85
C VAL A 229 11.39 12.55 -17.43
N GLU A 230 11.69 13.82 -17.19
CA GLU A 230 12.91 14.50 -17.68
C GLU A 230 14.18 13.88 -17.06
N SER A 231 14.10 13.37 -15.83
CA SER A 231 15.19 12.61 -15.21
C SER A 231 15.40 11.21 -15.80
N GLY A 232 14.57 10.79 -16.76
CA GLY A 232 14.68 9.51 -17.47
C GLY A 232 13.92 8.36 -16.78
N VAL A 233 12.95 8.63 -15.90
CA VAL A 233 12.05 7.59 -15.40
C VAL A 233 11.12 7.14 -16.52
N PRO A 234 11.11 5.83 -16.89
CA PRO A 234 10.23 5.32 -17.92
C PRO A 234 8.74 5.54 -17.56
N ARG A 235 7.95 6.03 -18.52
CA ARG A 235 6.50 6.21 -18.33
C ARG A 235 5.76 4.92 -17.95
N THR A 236 6.34 3.77 -18.32
CA THR A 236 5.83 2.43 -18.02
C THR A 236 6.29 1.90 -16.65
N ALA A 237 7.22 2.58 -15.97
CA ALA A 237 7.71 2.18 -14.65
C ALA A 237 6.55 2.00 -13.65
N THR A 238 6.69 1.06 -12.74
CA THR A 238 5.70 0.78 -11.70
C THR A 238 5.36 2.03 -10.87
N ALA A 239 6.36 2.84 -10.56
CA ALA A 239 6.22 4.12 -9.88
C ALA A 239 5.24 5.07 -10.60
N MET A 240 5.35 5.17 -11.92
CA MET A 240 4.55 6.06 -12.76
C MET A 240 3.11 5.56 -12.98
N GLN A 241 2.76 4.36 -12.51
CA GLN A 241 1.38 3.84 -12.51
C GLN A 241 0.59 4.25 -11.26
N ALA A 242 1.21 4.99 -10.33
CA ALA A 242 0.53 5.52 -9.16
C ALA A 242 -0.58 6.50 -9.56
N ILE A 243 -1.66 6.54 -8.75
CA ILE A 243 -2.75 7.51 -8.91
C ILE A 243 -2.17 8.91 -8.74
N GLY A 244 -2.50 9.80 -9.64
CA GLY A 244 -1.92 11.13 -9.78
C GLY A 244 -0.83 11.17 -10.85
N TYR A 245 0.12 10.26 -10.84
CA TYR A 245 1.23 10.24 -11.80
C TYR A 245 0.76 9.79 -13.18
N LYS A 246 0.00 8.70 -13.24
CA LYS A 246 -0.52 8.17 -14.51
C LYS A 246 -1.43 9.19 -15.22
N GLU A 247 -2.29 9.85 -14.49
CA GLU A 247 -3.23 10.84 -15.04
C GLU A 247 -2.47 12.10 -15.51
N CYS A 248 -1.49 12.56 -14.72
CA CYS A 248 -0.61 13.66 -15.13
C CYS A 248 0.19 13.32 -16.39
N LEU A 249 0.68 12.08 -16.54
CA LEU A 249 1.35 11.63 -17.77
C LEU A 249 0.44 11.75 -19.00
N GLY A 250 -0.83 11.36 -18.90
CA GLY A 250 -1.82 11.53 -19.98
C GLY A 250 -1.97 13.00 -20.38
N CYS A 251 -2.09 13.88 -19.39
CA CYS A 251 -2.16 15.32 -19.63
C CYS A 251 -0.86 15.86 -20.31
N LEU A 252 0.31 15.48 -19.79
CA LEU A 252 1.60 15.87 -20.38
C LEU A 252 1.84 15.34 -21.80
N SER A 253 1.13 14.27 -22.18
CA SER A 253 1.13 13.70 -23.54
C SER A 253 0.06 14.33 -24.45
N GLY A 254 -0.78 15.24 -23.94
CA GLY A 254 -1.86 15.87 -24.72
C GLY A 254 -3.10 14.99 -24.90
N GLU A 255 -3.21 13.88 -24.14
CA GLU A 255 -4.36 12.95 -24.20
C GLU A 255 -5.61 13.54 -23.50
N CYS A 256 -5.42 14.44 -22.56
CA CYS A 256 -6.48 15.13 -21.83
C CYS A 256 -6.03 16.51 -21.33
N THR A 257 -7.00 17.34 -20.94
CA THR A 257 -6.73 18.62 -20.27
C THR A 257 -6.31 18.40 -18.81
N GLN A 258 -5.73 19.44 -18.19
CA GLN A 258 -5.36 19.39 -16.78
C GLN A 258 -6.59 19.19 -15.87
N ASP A 259 -7.72 19.85 -16.17
CA ASP A 259 -8.96 19.71 -15.39
C ASP A 259 -9.53 18.29 -15.47
N GLU A 260 -9.48 17.67 -16.64
CA GLU A 260 -9.89 16.25 -16.83
C GLU A 260 -8.98 15.30 -16.04
N ALA A 261 -7.65 15.52 -16.08
CA ALA A 261 -6.71 14.74 -15.29
C ALA A 261 -7.00 14.87 -13.78
N VAL A 262 -7.22 16.09 -13.29
CA VAL A 262 -7.55 16.35 -11.87
C VAL A 262 -8.85 15.66 -11.47
N ALA A 263 -9.89 15.75 -12.31
CA ALA A 263 -11.17 15.07 -12.07
C ALA A 263 -10.99 13.54 -11.96
N GLU A 264 -10.18 12.96 -12.84
CA GLU A 264 -9.88 11.53 -12.84
C GLU A 264 -9.06 11.14 -11.60
N ILE A 265 -8.05 11.91 -11.20
CA ILE A 265 -7.28 11.69 -9.96
C ILE A 265 -8.21 11.65 -8.74
N LYS A 266 -9.14 12.61 -8.62
CA LYS A 266 -10.14 12.63 -7.54
C LYS A 266 -10.99 11.36 -7.56
N LEU A 267 -11.51 10.98 -8.72
CA LEU A 267 -12.32 9.77 -8.89
C LEU A 267 -11.55 8.51 -8.47
N ARG A 268 -10.34 8.33 -8.99
CA ARG A 268 -9.49 7.16 -8.70
C ARG A 268 -9.07 7.10 -7.23
N SER A 269 -8.78 8.25 -6.62
CA SER A 269 -8.44 8.35 -5.20
C SER A 269 -9.61 7.94 -4.30
N ARG A 270 -10.85 8.35 -4.61
CA ARG A 270 -12.06 7.91 -3.90
C ARG A 270 -12.31 6.41 -4.05
N GLN A 271 -12.13 5.87 -5.26
CA GLN A 271 -12.23 4.44 -5.52
C GLN A 271 -11.16 3.64 -4.77
N TYR A 272 -9.95 4.17 -4.69
CA TYR A 272 -8.86 3.55 -3.95
C TYR A 272 -9.15 3.51 -2.45
N ALA A 273 -9.59 4.62 -1.86
CA ALA A 273 -10.02 4.68 -0.46
C ALA A 273 -11.11 3.65 -0.13
N LYS A 274 -12.09 3.47 -1.03
CA LYS A 274 -13.13 2.43 -0.88
C LYS A 274 -12.52 1.02 -0.87
N ARG A 275 -11.58 0.73 -1.78
CA ARG A 275 -10.89 -0.58 -1.83
C ARG A 275 -10.08 -0.83 -0.55
N GLN A 276 -9.36 0.19 -0.05
CA GLN A 276 -8.62 0.10 1.21
C GLN A 276 -9.54 -0.25 2.38
N LEU A 277 -10.66 0.45 2.53
CA LEU A 277 -11.65 0.15 3.59
C LEU A 277 -12.24 -1.25 3.46
N THR A 278 -12.55 -1.69 2.24
CA THR A 278 -13.06 -3.05 2.00
C THR A 278 -12.06 -4.12 2.41
N TRP A 279 -10.76 -3.89 2.14
CA TRP A 279 -9.70 -4.79 2.56
C TRP A 279 -9.56 -4.82 4.09
N LEU A 280 -9.42 -3.66 4.70
CA LEU A 280 -9.19 -3.52 6.14
C LEU A 280 -10.35 -4.06 7.00
N ARG A 281 -11.59 -3.90 6.55
CA ARG A 281 -12.78 -4.41 7.27
C ARG A 281 -12.86 -5.93 7.37
N ARG A 282 -12.02 -6.68 6.65
CA ARG A 282 -11.90 -8.14 6.81
C ARG A 282 -11.15 -8.52 8.08
N ASN A 283 -10.31 -7.64 8.59
CA ASN A 283 -9.62 -7.83 9.86
C ASN A 283 -10.50 -7.30 11.01
N ARG A 284 -10.92 -8.21 11.88
CA ARG A 284 -11.81 -7.93 13.03
C ARG A 284 -11.04 -7.39 14.24
N ASP A 285 -9.71 -7.50 14.23
CA ASP A 285 -8.87 -7.07 15.36
C ASP A 285 -8.53 -5.58 15.28
N ILE A 286 -9.05 -4.85 14.28
CA ILE A 286 -8.81 -3.42 14.15
C ILE A 286 -9.72 -2.65 15.11
N HIS A 287 -9.10 -1.90 16.01
CA HIS A 287 -9.78 -0.92 16.87
C HIS A 287 -10.04 0.36 16.08
N TRP A 288 -11.27 0.56 15.62
CA TRP A 288 -11.63 1.65 14.76
C TRP A 288 -12.00 2.92 15.51
N PHE A 289 -11.34 4.04 15.17
CA PHE A 289 -11.77 5.39 15.50
C PHE A 289 -12.39 6.06 14.29
N TYR A 290 -13.66 6.44 14.38
CA TYR A 290 -14.40 7.09 13.32
C TYR A 290 -14.41 8.60 13.53
N ARG A 291 -13.65 9.32 12.68
CA ARG A 291 -13.52 10.78 12.71
C ARG A 291 -14.78 11.42 12.17
N LYS A 292 -15.18 12.54 12.80
CA LYS A 292 -16.26 13.41 12.30
C LYS A 292 -15.70 14.46 11.34
N ASN A 293 -14.48 14.96 11.63
CA ASN A 293 -13.81 15.99 10.82
C ASN A 293 -12.28 15.93 11.02
N SER A 294 -11.54 16.84 10.38
CA SER A 294 -10.07 16.89 10.46
C SER A 294 -9.52 17.32 11.84
N ARG A 295 -10.34 17.90 12.74
CA ARG A 295 -9.91 18.38 14.05
C ARG A 295 -9.91 17.27 15.13
N ASP A 296 -10.41 16.09 14.83
CA ASP A 296 -10.55 14.98 15.79
C ASP A 296 -9.23 14.24 16.06
N LEU A 297 -8.08 14.74 15.60
CA LEU A 297 -6.81 14.07 15.83
C LEU A 297 -6.46 13.91 17.33
N PRO A 298 -6.67 14.88 18.21
CA PRO A 298 -6.46 14.71 19.65
C PRO A 298 -7.31 13.60 20.26
N ALA A 299 -8.59 13.49 19.86
CA ALA A 299 -9.47 12.43 20.33
C ALA A 299 -9.03 11.06 19.81
N ALA A 300 -8.58 10.98 18.54
CA ALA A 300 -8.01 9.75 17.99
C ALA A 300 -6.72 9.33 18.73
N LEU A 301 -5.87 10.28 19.10
CA LEU A 301 -4.67 10.03 19.88
C LEU A 301 -5.00 9.50 21.29
N GLN A 302 -5.97 10.11 21.97
CA GLN A 302 -6.43 9.65 23.28
C GLN A 302 -6.96 8.21 23.19
N PHE A 303 -7.92 7.96 22.30
CA PHE A 303 -8.47 6.62 22.05
C PHE A 303 -7.36 5.59 21.79
N SER A 304 -6.41 5.93 20.91
CA SER A 304 -5.31 5.04 20.55
C SER A 304 -4.41 4.74 21.74
N THR A 305 -4.10 5.75 22.57
CA THR A 305 -3.28 5.57 23.77
C THR A 305 -3.98 4.67 24.80
N GLU A 306 -5.27 4.84 25.01
CA GLU A 306 -6.04 3.99 25.92
C GLU A 306 -6.01 2.51 25.49
N ILE A 307 -6.21 2.23 24.20
CA ILE A 307 -6.10 0.87 23.65
C ILE A 307 -4.70 0.30 23.87
N LEU A 308 -3.65 1.06 23.54
CA LEU A 308 -2.28 0.60 23.66
C LEU A 308 -1.91 0.31 25.12
N THR A 309 -2.32 1.17 26.07
CA THR A 309 -2.10 0.97 27.51
C THR A 309 -2.79 -0.31 27.99
N ASN A 310 -4.06 -0.52 27.60
CA ASN A 310 -4.83 -1.71 27.99
C ASN A 310 -4.23 -3.01 27.42
N LEU A 311 -3.51 -2.93 26.31
CA LEU A 311 -2.82 -4.07 25.69
C LEU A 311 -1.35 -4.17 26.11
N GLY A 312 -0.90 -3.37 27.07
CA GLY A 312 0.47 -3.41 27.61
C GLY A 312 1.53 -2.95 26.59
N VAL A 313 1.20 -1.95 25.79
CA VAL A 313 2.14 -1.23 24.93
C VAL A 313 2.30 0.16 25.52
N SER A 314 3.46 0.40 26.15
CA SER A 314 3.81 1.65 26.83
C SER A 314 5.18 2.13 26.34
#